data_8424fc1442b29c7bd13e91f3d876f52f
#
_entry.id   8424fc1442b29c7bd13e91f3d876f52f
#
_cell.length_a   1.000
_cell.length_b   1.000
_cell.length_c   1.000
_cell.angle_alpha   90.00
_cell.angle_beta   90.00
_cell.angle_gamma   90.00
#
_symmetry.space_group_name_H-M   'P 1'
#
loop_
_entity.id
_entity.type
_entity.pdbx_description
1 polymer ?
#
loop_
_entity_poly.entity_id
_entity_poly.type
_entity_poly.pdbx_seq_one_letter_code
_entity_poly.pdbx_strand_id
1 'polypeptide(L)'
;MLSVKNPIMTGFFPDPSICRVGNKFYTVHSTFAYFPGVPVFESEDLVHWNLISNVLDRDSQVPLSGCQHSQGIFAPTIRYHKGTWYMITTNVSDQGNFIVTAKDPRGPWSEPYYLGESTGGIDPSLFFDDDGTCYYIGQRPRSAGYRYNGDCEIWIQTLDLDTMKLKPDATIVLTGFQRKAIWPEGPHLYKKDGYYYILHAESGTSIHHSVMIARSKNVFGPYEYCPCNPILTHRHLGAQYPVTCVGHADLVDDGNGNWYMVVLACRPNQGYTLSLIHI
;
A
#
# COMPACT_ATOMS: atom_id res chain seq x y z
N MET A 1 21.82 4.84 16.90
CA MET A 1 20.59 4.03 16.71
C MET A 1 19.42 4.94 17.04
N LEU A 2 18.53 5.21 16.10
CA LEU A 2 17.36 6.06 16.34
C LEU A 2 16.45 5.32 17.34
N SER A 3 16.13 5.91 18.48
CA SER A 3 15.15 5.37 19.42
C SER A 3 13.79 6.00 19.09
N VAL A 4 12.86 5.21 18.63
CA VAL A 4 11.53 5.67 18.24
C VAL A 4 10.50 5.09 19.21
N LYS A 5 9.61 5.95 19.69
CA LYS A 5 8.46 5.52 20.47
C LYS A 5 7.27 5.33 19.54
N ASN A 6 6.82 4.10 19.39
CA ASN A 6 5.60 3.80 18.66
C ASN A 6 4.34 4.10 19.49
N PRO A 7 3.26 4.56 18.83
CA PRO A 7 3.14 4.87 17.41
C PRO A 7 3.78 6.22 17.04
N ILE A 8 4.36 6.31 15.85
CA ILE A 8 4.92 7.57 15.33
C ILE A 8 3.82 8.56 14.92
N MET A 9 2.67 8.04 14.49
CA MET A 9 1.49 8.83 14.16
C MET A 9 0.28 8.26 14.89
N THR A 10 -0.46 9.11 15.60
CA THR A 10 -1.65 8.73 16.36
C THR A 10 -2.88 9.36 15.74
N GLY A 11 -3.93 8.57 15.48
CA GLY A 11 -5.15 9.04 14.87
C GLY A 11 -5.68 8.05 13.85
N PHE A 12 -6.35 8.57 12.82
CA PHE A 12 -6.89 7.77 11.75
C PHE A 12 -6.00 7.92 10.50
N PHE A 13 -4.97 7.09 10.44
CA PHE A 13 -3.98 7.05 9.35
C PHE A 13 -3.76 5.61 8.88
N PRO A 14 -4.79 4.95 8.28
CA PRO A 14 -4.70 3.57 7.84
C PRO A 14 -3.86 3.41 6.57
N ASP A 15 -3.40 2.18 6.33
CA ASP A 15 -2.80 1.72 5.08
C ASP A 15 -1.66 2.63 4.59
N PRO A 16 -0.58 2.75 5.38
CA PRO A 16 0.50 3.68 5.05
C PRO A 16 1.28 3.22 3.83
N SER A 17 1.59 4.16 2.94
CA SER A 17 2.66 3.98 1.97
C SER A 17 3.72 5.05 2.16
N ILE A 18 4.99 4.69 1.95
CA ILE A 18 6.14 5.55 2.20
C ILE A 18 7.11 5.52 1.03
N CYS A 19 7.72 6.68 0.73
CA CYS A 19 8.86 6.76 -0.16
C CYS A 19 9.88 7.80 0.32
N ARG A 20 11.12 7.72 -0.20
CA ARG A 20 12.19 8.68 0.09
C ARG A 20 12.58 9.45 -1.16
N VAL A 21 12.79 10.76 -0.99
CA VAL A 21 13.36 11.63 -2.03
C VAL A 21 14.45 12.50 -1.41
N GLY A 22 15.68 12.28 -1.83
CA GLY A 22 16.83 12.90 -1.19
C GLY A 22 16.99 12.46 0.26
N ASN A 23 16.96 13.42 1.19
CA ASN A 23 17.02 13.21 2.63
C ASN A 23 15.66 13.26 3.33
N LYS A 24 14.57 13.32 2.57
CA LYS A 24 13.22 13.42 3.11
C LYS A 24 12.40 12.17 2.81
N PHE A 25 11.49 11.88 3.72
CA PHE A 25 10.52 10.79 3.64
C PHE A 25 9.11 11.36 3.50
N TYR A 26 8.28 10.66 2.73
CA TYR A 26 6.90 11.07 2.46
C TYR A 26 5.98 9.89 2.67
N THR A 27 4.85 10.11 3.38
CA THR A 27 3.85 9.07 3.58
C THR A 27 2.46 9.56 3.22
N VAL A 28 1.64 8.62 2.74
CA VAL A 28 0.23 8.81 2.42
C VAL A 28 -0.60 7.71 3.08
N HIS A 29 -1.92 7.98 3.22
CA HIS A 29 -2.84 7.11 3.96
C HIS A 29 -4.21 7.07 3.30
N SER A 30 -4.95 5.98 3.51
CA SER A 30 -6.36 5.87 3.13
C SER A 30 -7.20 6.92 3.83
N THR A 31 -8.20 7.43 3.14
CA THR A 31 -9.15 8.39 3.73
C THR A 31 -10.60 7.96 3.61
N PHE A 32 -10.88 6.86 2.93
CA PHE A 32 -12.23 6.36 2.72
C PHE A 32 -13.17 7.46 2.20
N ALA A 33 -14.26 7.75 2.88
CA ALA A 33 -15.22 8.78 2.53
C ALA A 33 -14.85 10.20 3.00
N TYR A 34 -13.69 10.38 3.64
CA TYR A 34 -13.28 11.69 4.16
C TYR A 34 -12.59 12.53 3.08
N PHE A 35 -12.94 13.82 3.04
CA PHE A 35 -12.40 14.81 2.12
C PHE A 35 -11.82 16.01 2.89
N PRO A 36 -10.67 16.59 2.45
CA PRO A 36 -9.85 16.20 1.31
C PRO A 36 -9.17 14.87 1.52
N GLY A 37 -8.95 14.11 0.41
CA GLY A 37 -8.46 12.75 0.43
C GLY A 37 -6.95 12.64 0.31
N VAL A 38 -6.39 11.57 0.85
CA VAL A 38 -4.98 11.16 0.76
C VAL A 38 -4.03 12.25 1.25
N PRO A 39 -3.90 12.44 2.58
CA PRO A 39 -2.94 13.38 3.15
C PRO A 39 -1.51 12.97 2.85
N VAL A 40 -0.65 13.96 2.54
CA VAL A 40 0.79 13.79 2.35
C VAL A 40 1.50 14.36 3.56
N PHE A 41 2.27 13.52 4.24
CA PHE A 41 3.14 13.95 5.32
C PHE A 41 4.60 13.87 4.88
N GLU A 42 5.40 14.82 5.36
CA GLU A 42 6.85 14.91 5.14
C GLU A 42 7.59 14.75 6.46
N SER A 43 8.72 14.03 6.44
CA SER A 43 9.63 13.88 7.58
C SER A 43 11.09 13.89 7.12
N GLU A 44 12.01 14.36 7.98
CA GLU A 44 13.46 14.27 7.78
C GLU A 44 14.09 13.16 8.64
N ASP A 45 13.34 12.59 9.59
CA ASP A 45 13.87 11.67 10.60
C ASP A 45 13.01 10.43 10.85
N LEU A 46 11.91 10.24 10.09
CA LEU A 46 10.93 9.14 10.26
C LEU A 46 10.15 9.20 11.59
N VAL A 47 10.34 10.20 12.40
CA VAL A 47 9.72 10.36 13.73
C VAL A 47 8.74 11.52 13.76
N HIS A 48 9.18 12.68 13.25
CA HIS A 48 8.40 13.90 13.23
C HIS A 48 7.81 14.12 11.84
N TRP A 49 6.49 14.11 11.75
CA TRP A 49 5.76 14.17 10.50
C TRP A 49 4.93 15.45 10.41
N ASN A 50 5.06 16.16 9.30
CA ASN A 50 4.32 17.38 9.02
C ASN A 50 3.38 17.16 7.84
N LEU A 51 2.08 17.42 8.03
CA LEU A 51 1.12 17.46 6.94
C LEU A 51 1.48 18.61 5.99
N ILE A 52 1.73 18.31 4.73
CA ILE A 52 2.12 19.31 3.73
C ILE A 52 1.08 19.56 2.65
N SER A 53 0.20 18.61 2.38
CA SER A 53 -0.86 18.70 1.38
C SER A 53 -1.86 17.55 1.51
N ASN A 54 -2.89 17.59 0.66
CA ASN A 54 -3.73 16.44 0.33
C ASN A 54 -3.66 16.24 -1.19
N VAL A 55 -3.57 14.99 -1.61
CA VAL A 55 -3.48 14.64 -3.05
C VAL A 55 -4.80 14.89 -3.77
N LEU A 56 -5.90 14.52 -3.12
CA LEU A 56 -7.26 14.63 -3.66
C LEU A 56 -7.98 15.78 -2.97
N ASP A 57 -7.86 16.98 -3.54
CA ASP A 57 -8.34 18.22 -2.96
C ASP A 57 -9.46 18.88 -3.77
N ARG A 58 -9.94 18.24 -4.84
CA ARG A 58 -11.00 18.72 -5.73
C ARG A 58 -12.06 17.66 -5.98
N ASP A 59 -13.32 18.06 -6.03
CA ASP A 59 -14.44 17.15 -6.33
C ASP A 59 -14.32 16.47 -7.70
N SER A 60 -13.63 17.13 -8.66
CA SER A 60 -13.35 16.55 -9.98
C SER A 60 -12.43 15.34 -9.93
N GLN A 61 -11.53 15.27 -8.94
CA GLN A 61 -10.60 14.15 -8.79
C GLN A 61 -11.27 12.93 -8.16
N VAL A 62 -12.21 13.15 -7.24
CA VAL A 62 -12.81 12.06 -6.47
C VAL A 62 -14.23 12.38 -6.07
N PRO A 63 -15.23 11.83 -6.79
CA PRO A 63 -16.63 11.98 -6.41
C PRO A 63 -16.93 11.08 -5.21
N LEU A 64 -17.10 11.67 -4.01
CA LEU A 64 -17.44 10.97 -2.77
C LEU A 64 -18.89 11.16 -2.34
N SER A 65 -19.70 11.88 -3.14
CA SER A 65 -21.11 12.12 -2.83
C SER A 65 -21.89 10.80 -2.73
N GLY A 66 -22.53 10.57 -1.58
CA GLY A 66 -23.25 9.31 -1.31
C GLY A 66 -22.38 8.12 -0.90
N CYS A 67 -21.07 8.32 -0.76
CA CYS A 67 -20.16 7.30 -0.31
C CYS A 67 -20.43 6.93 1.17
N GLN A 68 -20.43 5.62 1.47
CA GLN A 68 -20.53 5.14 2.85
C GLN A 68 -19.20 5.30 3.59
N HIS A 69 -19.22 5.37 4.93
CA HIS A 69 -18.05 5.62 5.78
C HIS A 69 -16.82 4.76 5.49
N SER A 70 -17.01 3.47 5.20
CA SER A 70 -15.93 2.51 4.96
C SER A 70 -15.74 2.21 3.47
N GLN A 71 -16.14 3.13 2.60
CA GLN A 71 -15.97 3.08 1.17
C GLN A 71 -15.19 4.31 0.68
N GLY A 72 -15.04 4.49 -0.63
CA GLY A 72 -14.29 5.60 -1.21
C GLY A 72 -12.83 5.25 -1.42
N ILE A 73 -11.92 6.04 -0.85
CA ILE A 73 -10.48 5.96 -1.13
C ILE A 73 -9.80 4.97 -0.19
N PHE A 74 -9.42 3.82 -0.75
CA PHE A 74 -8.67 2.76 -0.08
C PHE A 74 -7.15 3.01 -0.14
N ALA A 75 -6.34 1.98 0.13
CA ALA A 75 -4.91 2.10 0.28
C ALA A 75 -4.22 2.84 -0.88
N PRO A 76 -3.61 4.02 -0.62
CA PRO A 76 -2.81 4.72 -1.60
C PRO A 76 -1.37 4.24 -1.56
N THR A 77 -0.69 4.33 -2.71
CA THR A 77 0.77 4.21 -2.77
C THR A 77 1.37 5.48 -3.36
N ILE A 78 2.41 6.02 -2.71
CA ILE A 78 3.17 7.16 -3.20
C ILE A 78 4.55 6.72 -3.70
N ARG A 79 4.94 7.20 -4.88
CA ARG A 79 6.28 6.95 -5.47
C ARG A 79 6.79 8.20 -6.16
N TYR A 80 8.10 8.33 -6.26
CA TYR A 80 8.77 9.39 -7.01
C TYR A 80 9.71 8.78 -8.05
N HIS A 81 9.58 9.22 -9.29
CA HIS A 81 10.44 8.76 -10.38
C HIS A 81 10.75 9.89 -11.36
N LYS A 82 12.03 10.15 -11.61
CA LYS A 82 12.54 11.11 -12.61
C LYS A 82 11.82 12.46 -12.60
N GLY A 83 11.69 13.07 -11.42
CA GLY A 83 11.10 14.42 -11.28
C GLY A 83 9.57 14.44 -11.27
N THR A 84 8.92 13.28 -11.17
CA THR A 84 7.46 13.18 -11.11
C THR A 84 7.04 12.34 -9.90
N TRP A 85 6.09 12.87 -9.15
CA TRP A 85 5.38 12.16 -8.09
C TRP A 85 4.20 11.40 -8.69
N TYR A 86 4.00 10.20 -8.22
CA TYR A 86 2.88 9.33 -8.58
C TYR A 86 2.18 8.91 -7.30
N MET A 87 0.86 9.09 -7.26
CA MET A 87 0.02 8.46 -6.26
C MET A 87 -1.00 7.60 -6.99
N ILE A 88 -1.09 6.33 -6.58
CA ILE A 88 -2.06 5.38 -7.09
C ILE A 88 -2.93 4.88 -5.94
N THR A 89 -4.22 4.73 -6.16
CA THR A 89 -5.18 4.24 -5.16
C THR A 89 -6.42 3.65 -5.84
N THR A 90 -7.36 3.19 -5.03
CA THR A 90 -8.67 2.68 -5.47
C THR A 90 -9.78 3.54 -4.89
N ASN A 91 -10.70 4.02 -5.72
CA ASN A 91 -12.02 4.45 -5.25
C ASN A 91 -13.00 3.27 -5.42
N VAL A 92 -13.31 2.59 -4.33
CA VAL A 92 -14.20 1.41 -4.36
C VAL A 92 -15.67 1.78 -4.59
N SER A 93 -16.01 3.06 -4.55
CA SER A 93 -17.38 3.56 -4.78
C SER A 93 -17.60 4.09 -6.19
N ASP A 94 -16.56 4.13 -7.03
CA ASP A 94 -16.62 4.68 -8.39
C ASP A 94 -15.82 3.80 -9.37
N GLN A 95 -14.91 4.38 -10.15
CA GLN A 95 -14.22 3.73 -11.29
C GLN A 95 -13.02 2.84 -10.88
N GLY A 96 -12.82 2.58 -9.60
CA GLY A 96 -11.75 1.69 -9.13
C GLY A 96 -10.38 2.33 -9.10
N ASN A 97 -9.37 1.66 -9.68
CA ASN A 97 -7.97 2.05 -9.59
C ASN A 97 -7.63 3.24 -10.51
N PHE A 98 -6.93 4.23 -9.94
CA PHE A 98 -6.48 5.40 -10.71
C PHE A 98 -5.14 5.93 -10.22
N ILE A 99 -4.48 6.70 -11.09
CA ILE A 99 -3.21 7.38 -10.83
C ILE A 99 -3.43 8.88 -10.93
N VAL A 100 -2.81 9.64 -10.04
CA VAL A 100 -2.59 11.08 -10.17
C VAL A 100 -1.12 11.40 -10.07
N THR A 101 -0.67 12.47 -10.74
CA THR A 101 0.73 12.86 -10.78
C THR A 101 0.92 14.32 -10.39
N ALA A 102 2.13 14.65 -9.87
CA ALA A 102 2.52 16.02 -9.59
C ALA A 102 4.03 16.23 -9.79
N LYS A 103 4.47 17.49 -9.90
CA LYS A 103 5.89 17.86 -9.91
C LYS A 103 6.41 18.20 -8.53
N ASP A 104 5.54 18.56 -7.61
CA ASP A 104 5.81 18.84 -6.19
C ASP A 104 4.85 18.00 -5.33
N PRO A 105 5.26 17.42 -4.20
CA PRO A 105 4.36 16.66 -3.33
C PRO A 105 3.27 17.53 -2.68
N ARG A 106 3.44 18.86 -2.73
CA ARG A 106 2.41 19.82 -2.33
C ARG A 106 1.36 20.06 -3.41
N GLY A 107 1.55 19.50 -4.61
CA GLY A 107 0.69 19.67 -5.76
C GLY A 107 1.06 20.87 -6.65
N PRO A 108 0.18 21.31 -7.58
CA PRO A 108 -1.12 20.68 -7.81
C PRO A 108 -0.98 19.25 -8.37
N TRP A 109 -1.83 18.35 -7.91
CA TRP A 109 -1.93 17.00 -8.46
C TRP A 109 -2.85 16.99 -9.68
N SER A 110 -2.57 16.12 -10.63
CA SER A 110 -3.36 15.99 -11.87
C SER A 110 -4.81 15.51 -11.60
N GLU A 111 -5.65 15.60 -12.63
CA GLU A 111 -6.87 14.81 -12.69
C GLU A 111 -6.53 13.30 -12.77
N PRO A 112 -7.45 12.40 -12.37
CA PRO A 112 -7.22 10.96 -12.34
C PRO A 112 -7.03 10.35 -13.74
N TYR A 113 -6.04 9.47 -13.85
CA TYR A 113 -5.90 8.51 -14.94
C TYR A 113 -6.46 7.17 -14.48
N TYR A 114 -7.70 6.88 -14.83
CA TYR A 114 -8.34 5.61 -14.47
C TYR A 114 -7.75 4.45 -15.26
N LEU A 115 -7.42 3.35 -14.56
CA LEU A 115 -6.83 2.15 -15.17
C LEU A 115 -7.88 1.22 -15.79
N GLY A 116 -9.15 1.53 -15.58
CA GLY A 116 -10.30 0.82 -16.14
C GLY A 116 -10.73 -0.40 -15.33
N GLU A 117 -11.95 -0.88 -15.61
CA GLU A 117 -12.58 -2.01 -14.92
C GLU A 117 -11.78 -3.32 -15.03
N SER A 118 -10.93 -3.46 -16.06
CA SER A 118 -10.11 -4.65 -16.28
C SER A 118 -9.06 -4.88 -15.17
N THR A 119 -8.72 -3.86 -14.39
CA THR A 119 -7.80 -4.03 -13.27
C THR A 119 -8.45 -4.74 -12.09
N GLY A 120 -9.69 -4.37 -11.73
CA GLY A 120 -10.38 -4.90 -10.56
C GLY A 120 -9.59 -4.77 -9.25
N GLY A 121 -10.16 -5.21 -8.14
CA GLY A 121 -9.46 -5.31 -6.87
C GLY A 121 -9.08 -3.97 -6.23
N ILE A 122 -8.15 -4.04 -5.28
CA ILE A 122 -7.74 -2.92 -4.41
C ILE A 122 -6.22 -2.91 -4.21
N ASP A 123 -5.73 -1.95 -3.42
CA ASP A 123 -4.35 -1.82 -2.95
C ASP A 123 -3.31 -1.80 -4.07
N PRO A 124 -3.48 -0.95 -5.08
CA PRO A 124 -2.51 -0.87 -6.16
C PRO A 124 -1.21 -0.23 -5.70
N SER A 125 -0.10 -0.72 -6.21
CA SER A 125 1.23 -0.14 -6.00
C SER A 125 1.99 -0.02 -7.32
N LEU A 126 2.95 0.91 -7.36
CA LEU A 126 3.86 1.09 -8.49
C LEU A 126 5.29 0.77 -8.06
N PHE A 127 6.01 0.12 -8.97
CA PHE A 127 7.44 -0.12 -8.84
C PHE A 127 8.15 0.31 -10.12
N PHE A 128 9.21 1.12 -9.97
CA PHE A 128 10.07 1.56 -11.06
C PHE A 128 11.37 0.76 -11.02
N ASP A 129 11.61 -0.06 -12.04
CA ASP A 129 12.84 -0.85 -12.14
C ASP A 129 14.02 -0.01 -12.62
N ASP A 130 15.23 -0.56 -12.50
CA ASP A 130 16.50 0.11 -12.86
C ASP A 130 16.57 0.50 -14.34
N ASP A 131 15.89 -0.24 -15.21
CA ASP A 131 15.80 0.07 -16.65
C ASP A 131 14.76 1.15 -16.98
N GLY A 132 14.01 1.60 -15.98
CA GLY A 132 12.94 2.59 -16.10
C GLY A 132 11.57 2.01 -16.40
N THR A 133 11.42 0.68 -16.50
CA THR A 133 10.12 0.03 -16.63
C THR A 133 9.30 0.25 -15.36
N CYS A 134 8.04 0.62 -15.55
CA CYS A 134 7.09 0.74 -14.45
C CYS A 134 6.20 -0.50 -14.38
N TYR A 135 6.13 -1.11 -13.20
CA TYR A 135 5.24 -2.23 -12.92
C TYR A 135 4.13 -1.79 -11.98
N TYR A 136 2.92 -2.14 -12.35
CA TYR A 136 1.75 -2.14 -11.48
C TYR A 136 1.71 -3.47 -10.74
N ILE A 137 1.41 -3.45 -9.45
CA ILE A 137 1.07 -4.63 -8.66
C ILE A 137 -0.18 -4.33 -7.85
N GLY A 138 -1.11 -5.29 -7.76
CA GLY A 138 -2.36 -5.11 -7.04
C GLY A 138 -2.93 -6.44 -6.56
N GLN A 139 -4.02 -6.34 -5.81
CA GLN A 139 -4.78 -7.47 -5.27
C GLN A 139 -6.17 -7.47 -5.87
N ARG A 140 -6.71 -8.64 -6.16
CA ARG A 140 -8.11 -8.82 -6.57
C ARG A 140 -8.67 -10.15 -6.09
N PRO A 141 -10.01 -10.26 -6.01
CA PRO A 141 -10.66 -11.56 -5.92
C PRO A 141 -10.17 -12.49 -7.02
N ARG A 142 -10.04 -13.78 -6.71
CA ARG A 142 -9.56 -14.75 -7.68
C ARG A 142 -10.43 -14.72 -8.95
N SER A 143 -9.82 -14.46 -10.09
CA SER A 143 -10.50 -14.28 -11.38
C SER A 143 -11.28 -15.53 -11.85
N ALA A 144 -10.81 -16.73 -11.48
CA ALA A 144 -11.49 -18.01 -11.78
C ALA A 144 -12.55 -18.43 -10.73
N GLY A 145 -13.01 -17.47 -9.89
CA GLY A 145 -13.99 -17.72 -8.81
C GLY A 145 -13.34 -18.18 -7.50
N TYR A 146 -14.04 -17.95 -6.39
CA TYR A 146 -13.56 -18.25 -5.05
C TYR A 146 -13.52 -19.75 -4.77
N ARG A 147 -12.45 -20.24 -4.16
CA ARG A 147 -12.34 -21.59 -3.59
C ARG A 147 -12.69 -21.59 -2.09
N TYR A 148 -12.54 -20.42 -1.43
CA TYR A 148 -12.89 -20.17 -0.03
C TYR A 148 -13.09 -18.67 0.17
N ASN A 149 -13.66 -18.25 1.30
CA ASN A 149 -13.84 -16.84 1.60
C ASN A 149 -12.47 -16.12 1.72
N GLY A 150 -12.32 -14.99 1.03
CA GLY A 150 -11.07 -14.23 1.00
C GLY A 150 -9.99 -14.84 0.08
N ASP A 151 -10.39 -15.72 -0.86
CA ASP A 151 -9.48 -16.25 -1.89
C ASP A 151 -9.14 -15.17 -2.91
N CYS A 152 -8.03 -14.49 -2.67
CA CYS A 152 -7.51 -13.42 -3.52
C CYS A 152 -6.21 -13.82 -4.20
N GLU A 153 -5.87 -13.09 -5.24
CA GLU A 153 -4.63 -13.21 -6.00
C GLU A 153 -3.94 -11.86 -6.11
N ILE A 154 -2.61 -11.89 -6.09
CA ILE A 154 -1.75 -10.75 -6.37
C ILE A 154 -1.18 -10.93 -7.76
N TRP A 155 -1.28 -9.88 -8.58
CA TRP A 155 -0.77 -9.89 -9.96
C TRP A 155 0.10 -8.69 -10.25
N ILE A 156 0.99 -8.84 -11.23
CA ILE A 156 1.86 -7.79 -11.76
C ILE A 156 1.49 -7.56 -13.23
N GLN A 157 1.62 -6.31 -13.65
CA GLN A 157 1.39 -5.87 -15.04
C GLN A 157 2.28 -4.67 -15.36
N THR A 158 2.79 -4.57 -16.58
CA THR A 158 3.56 -3.41 -17.00
C THR A 158 2.64 -2.20 -17.19
N LEU A 159 3.03 -1.04 -16.62
CA LEU A 159 2.37 0.24 -16.85
C LEU A 159 3.15 1.05 -17.88
N ASP A 160 2.48 1.47 -18.92
CA ASP A 160 2.99 2.46 -19.87
C ASP A 160 2.78 3.87 -19.30
N LEU A 161 3.88 4.56 -18.99
CA LEU A 161 3.83 5.86 -18.34
C LEU A 161 3.44 7.01 -19.30
N ASP A 162 3.61 6.84 -20.60
CA ASP A 162 3.24 7.85 -21.58
C ASP A 162 1.72 7.90 -21.79
N THR A 163 1.09 6.74 -21.76
CA THR A 163 -0.36 6.60 -21.95
C THR A 163 -1.15 6.39 -20.68
N MET A 164 -0.48 6.13 -19.54
CA MET A 164 -1.08 5.73 -18.26
C MET A 164 -2.01 4.51 -18.40
N LYS A 165 -1.60 3.53 -19.24
CA LYS A 165 -2.36 2.31 -19.48
C LYS A 165 -1.54 1.06 -19.16
N LEU A 166 -2.23 0.05 -18.64
CA LEU A 166 -1.64 -1.26 -18.41
C LEU A 166 -1.49 -2.03 -19.71
N LYS A 167 -0.34 -2.71 -19.90
CA LYS A 167 -0.10 -3.62 -21.03
C LYS A 167 -0.82 -4.95 -20.81
N PRO A 168 -1.09 -5.75 -21.85
CA PRO A 168 -1.81 -7.01 -21.74
C PRO A 168 -0.91 -8.17 -21.27
N ASP A 169 -0.07 -7.95 -20.26
CA ASP A 169 0.91 -8.90 -19.71
C ASP A 169 0.63 -9.30 -18.25
N ALA A 170 -0.63 -9.17 -17.82
CA ALA A 170 -1.04 -9.48 -16.47
C ALA A 170 -0.64 -10.90 -16.04
N THR A 171 0.16 -11.00 -14.99
CA THR A 171 0.67 -12.26 -14.46
C THR A 171 0.34 -12.40 -12.98
N ILE A 172 -0.37 -13.48 -12.60
CA ILE A 172 -0.60 -13.82 -11.20
C ILE A 172 0.70 -14.32 -10.59
N VAL A 173 1.18 -13.66 -9.56
CA VAL A 173 2.48 -13.95 -8.93
C VAL A 173 2.36 -14.61 -7.56
N LEU A 174 1.30 -14.33 -6.80
CA LEU A 174 1.05 -14.94 -5.50
C LEU A 174 -0.44 -15.23 -5.29
N THR A 175 -0.72 -16.26 -4.52
CA THR A 175 -2.05 -16.59 -4.01
C THR A 175 -1.94 -17.12 -2.58
N GLY A 176 -3.00 -16.98 -1.78
CA GLY A 176 -3.07 -17.57 -0.44
C GLY A 176 -3.41 -19.08 -0.41
N PHE A 177 -3.63 -19.72 -1.56
CA PHE A 177 -4.29 -21.03 -1.67
C PHE A 177 -3.65 -22.15 -0.85
N GLN A 178 -2.34 -22.31 -0.92
CA GLN A 178 -1.64 -23.43 -0.25
C GLN A 178 -1.77 -23.37 1.29
N ARG A 179 -1.91 -22.15 1.83
CA ARG A 179 -2.07 -21.90 3.27
C ARG A 179 -3.52 -21.61 3.66
N LYS A 180 -4.43 -21.54 2.70
CA LYS A 180 -5.80 -21.02 2.84
C LYS A 180 -5.81 -19.64 3.51
N ALA A 181 -4.80 -18.84 3.20
CA ALA A 181 -4.72 -17.46 3.67
C ALA A 181 -5.84 -16.64 3.04
N ILE A 182 -6.51 -15.87 3.88
CA ILE A 182 -7.58 -14.98 3.44
C ILE A 182 -7.00 -13.59 3.19
N TRP A 183 -7.49 -12.93 2.16
CA TRP A 183 -7.12 -11.55 1.78
C TRP A 183 -5.61 -11.34 1.73
N PRO A 184 -4.84 -12.03 0.85
CA PRO A 184 -3.53 -11.53 0.47
C PRO A 184 -3.73 -10.18 -0.23
N GLU A 185 -3.26 -9.09 0.40
CA GLU A 185 -3.56 -7.70 0.01
C GLU A 185 -2.37 -6.77 0.30
N GLY A 186 -2.47 -5.46 -0.04
CA GLY A 186 -1.44 -4.47 0.22
C GLY A 186 -0.07 -4.81 -0.38
N PRO A 187 0.03 -5.24 -1.67
CA PRO A 187 1.31 -5.68 -2.20
C PRO A 187 2.20 -4.50 -2.58
N HIS A 188 3.47 -4.56 -2.17
CA HIS A 188 4.52 -3.67 -2.64
C HIS A 188 5.69 -4.48 -3.21
N LEU A 189 6.27 -3.98 -4.30
CA LEU A 189 7.40 -4.61 -4.98
C LEU A 189 8.69 -3.82 -4.70
N TYR A 190 9.77 -4.56 -4.43
CA TYR A 190 11.11 -4.00 -4.21
C TYR A 190 12.16 -4.80 -4.96
N LYS A 191 13.31 -4.18 -5.21
CA LYS A 191 14.47 -4.86 -5.80
C LYS A 191 15.69 -4.66 -4.91
N LYS A 192 16.36 -5.76 -4.57
CA LYS A 192 17.57 -5.73 -3.74
C LYS A 192 18.44 -6.95 -4.04
N ASP A 193 19.75 -6.72 -4.20
CA ASP A 193 20.77 -7.78 -4.37
C ASP A 193 20.39 -8.78 -5.51
N GLY A 194 19.85 -8.28 -6.62
CA GLY A 194 19.47 -9.08 -7.79
C GLY A 194 18.19 -9.92 -7.62
N TYR A 195 17.40 -9.64 -6.58
CA TYR A 195 16.09 -10.25 -6.36
C TYR A 195 14.99 -9.18 -6.34
N TYR A 196 13.82 -9.57 -6.83
CA TYR A 196 12.56 -8.88 -6.61
C TYR A 196 11.90 -9.46 -5.36
N TYR A 197 11.36 -8.58 -4.52
CA TYR A 197 10.65 -8.96 -3.29
C TYR A 197 9.23 -8.41 -3.35
N ILE A 198 8.26 -9.24 -3.01
CA ILE A 198 6.88 -8.80 -2.78
C ILE A 198 6.62 -8.86 -1.29
N LEU A 199 6.34 -7.70 -0.70
CA LEU A 199 5.78 -7.54 0.63
C LEU A 199 4.26 -7.47 0.48
N HIS A 200 3.51 -8.17 1.33
CA HIS A 200 2.05 -8.10 1.31
C HIS A 200 1.45 -8.43 2.68
N ALA A 201 0.19 -8.09 2.89
CA ALA A 201 -0.56 -8.45 4.08
C ALA A 201 -1.39 -9.72 3.86
N GLU A 202 -1.79 -10.38 4.97
CA GLU A 202 -2.79 -11.44 5.01
C GLU A 202 -3.71 -11.26 6.21
N SER A 203 -4.94 -11.75 6.10
CA SER A 203 -5.97 -11.84 7.15
C SER A 203 -6.71 -10.54 7.48
N GLY A 204 -6.57 -9.52 6.64
CA GLY A 204 -7.25 -8.24 6.81
C GLY A 204 -6.92 -7.54 8.13
N THR A 205 -7.53 -6.39 8.38
CA THR A 205 -7.33 -5.61 9.61
C THR A 205 -8.01 -6.29 10.81
N SER A 206 -7.44 -7.40 11.25
CA SER A 206 -7.91 -8.22 12.37
C SER A 206 -6.75 -8.54 13.32
N ILE A 207 -7.04 -9.22 14.44
CA ILE A 207 -5.98 -9.71 15.36
C ILE A 207 -5.03 -10.71 14.68
N HIS A 208 -5.43 -11.28 13.54
CA HIS A 208 -4.62 -12.23 12.76
C HIS A 208 -3.79 -11.56 11.67
N HIS A 209 -3.92 -10.23 11.50
CA HIS A 209 -3.20 -9.47 10.49
C HIS A 209 -1.69 -9.72 10.54
N SER A 210 -1.07 -9.78 9.39
CA SER A 210 0.34 -10.15 9.30
C SER A 210 0.98 -9.60 8.03
N VAL A 211 2.30 -9.40 8.10
CA VAL A 211 3.15 -9.02 6.98
C VAL A 211 3.89 -10.26 6.47
N MET A 212 3.78 -10.50 5.19
CA MET A 212 4.39 -11.60 4.47
C MET A 212 5.41 -11.08 3.46
N ILE A 213 6.43 -11.89 3.14
CA ILE A 213 7.39 -11.56 2.09
C ILE A 213 7.69 -12.78 1.23
N ALA A 214 7.83 -12.54 -0.08
CA ALA A 214 8.28 -13.53 -1.05
C ALA A 214 9.33 -12.91 -1.98
N ARG A 215 10.17 -13.72 -2.62
CA ARG A 215 11.21 -13.25 -3.52
C ARG A 215 11.28 -14.06 -4.82
N SER A 216 11.79 -13.42 -5.87
CA SER A 216 12.09 -14.05 -7.16
C SER A 216 13.29 -13.38 -7.81
N LYS A 217 13.96 -14.05 -8.75
CA LYS A 217 14.94 -13.43 -9.64
C LYS A 217 14.31 -12.77 -10.87
N ASN A 218 13.03 -13.03 -11.11
CA ASN A 218 12.28 -12.45 -12.22
C ASN A 218 11.05 -11.70 -11.64
N VAL A 219 10.78 -10.50 -12.16
CA VAL A 219 9.66 -9.67 -11.70
C VAL A 219 8.31 -10.38 -11.84
N PHE A 220 8.13 -11.19 -12.85
CA PHE A 220 6.92 -12.00 -13.06
C PHE A 220 6.97 -13.38 -12.37
N GLY A 221 7.97 -13.63 -11.52
CA GLY A 221 8.10 -14.86 -10.74
C GLY A 221 8.83 -16.00 -11.47
N PRO A 222 8.74 -17.24 -10.96
CA PRO A 222 7.97 -17.62 -9.75
C PRO A 222 8.55 -17.05 -8.46
N TYR A 223 7.68 -16.67 -7.52
CA TYR A 223 8.07 -16.17 -6.21
C TYR A 223 8.10 -17.30 -5.17
N GLU A 224 9.15 -17.28 -4.36
CA GLU A 224 9.34 -18.18 -3.22
C GLU A 224 9.06 -17.42 -1.92
N TYR A 225 8.15 -17.96 -1.09
CA TYR A 225 7.86 -17.40 0.23
C TYR A 225 9.02 -17.58 1.20
N CYS A 226 9.25 -16.56 2.04
CA CYS A 226 10.19 -16.67 3.14
C CYS A 226 9.74 -17.78 4.11
N PRO A 227 10.61 -18.71 4.48
CA PRO A 227 10.26 -19.78 5.46
C PRO A 227 9.89 -19.24 6.84
N CYS A 228 10.34 -18.01 7.17
CA CYS A 228 10.06 -17.35 8.44
C CYS A 228 8.77 -16.50 8.43
N ASN A 229 7.96 -16.57 7.37
CA ASN A 229 6.69 -15.86 7.32
C ASN A 229 5.69 -16.33 8.40
N PRO A 230 4.91 -15.42 8.97
CA PRO A 230 4.91 -13.97 8.74
C PRO A 230 6.17 -13.31 9.34
N ILE A 231 6.73 -12.32 8.63
CA ILE A 231 7.90 -11.58 9.13
C ILE A 231 7.53 -10.57 10.23
N LEU A 232 6.24 -10.18 10.29
CA LEU A 232 5.69 -9.35 11.35
C LEU A 232 4.23 -9.72 11.61
N THR A 233 3.86 -9.92 12.87
CA THR A 233 2.48 -10.06 13.33
C THR A 233 2.41 -9.94 14.85
N HIS A 234 1.33 -9.41 15.39
CA HIS A 234 1.03 -9.38 16.83
C HIS A 234 -0.01 -10.42 17.26
N ARG A 235 -0.45 -11.31 16.37
CA ARG A 235 -1.51 -12.31 16.65
C ARG A 235 -1.23 -13.20 17.88
N HIS A 236 0.05 -13.40 18.24
CA HIS A 236 0.44 -14.19 19.40
C HIS A 236 0.38 -13.43 20.73
N LEU A 237 0.23 -12.11 20.70
CA LEU A 237 0.22 -11.25 21.88
C LEU A 237 -1.18 -11.09 22.49
N GLY A 238 -2.20 -11.57 21.77
CA GLY A 238 -3.59 -11.51 22.20
C GLY A 238 -4.30 -10.18 21.93
N ALA A 239 -5.63 -10.20 21.95
CA ALA A 239 -6.47 -9.06 21.55
C ALA A 239 -6.43 -7.87 22.53
N GLN A 240 -5.88 -8.07 23.74
CA GLN A 240 -5.75 -7.01 24.75
C GLN A 240 -4.35 -6.37 24.75
N TYR A 241 -3.46 -6.80 23.87
CA TYR A 241 -2.15 -6.17 23.76
C TYR A 241 -2.29 -4.71 23.30
N PRO A 242 -1.47 -3.77 23.79
CA PRO A 242 -1.61 -2.33 23.49
C PRO A 242 -1.60 -1.96 22.01
N VAL A 243 -0.97 -2.79 21.17
CA VAL A 243 -0.90 -2.63 19.72
C VAL A 243 -1.23 -3.94 19.05
N THR A 244 -2.32 -3.99 18.29
CA THR A 244 -2.83 -5.20 17.61
C THR A 244 -3.00 -4.95 16.12
N CYS A 245 -3.46 -5.94 15.37
CA CYS A 245 -3.80 -5.86 13.95
C CYS A 245 -2.65 -5.36 13.05
N VAL A 246 -1.41 -5.70 13.40
CA VAL A 246 -0.21 -5.20 12.71
C VAL A 246 -0.06 -5.86 11.36
N GLY A 247 -0.11 -5.07 10.29
CA GLY A 247 -0.02 -5.52 8.91
C GLY A 247 -0.02 -4.36 7.92
N HIS A 248 -0.31 -4.63 6.65
CA HIS A 248 -0.40 -3.66 5.56
C HIS A 248 0.81 -2.71 5.56
N ALA A 249 1.99 -3.27 5.27
CA ALA A 249 3.27 -2.60 5.43
C ALA A 249 3.85 -2.08 4.11
N ASP A 250 4.57 -0.96 4.17
CA ASP A 250 5.46 -0.50 3.10
C ASP A 250 6.88 -0.29 3.66
N LEU A 251 7.91 -0.46 2.82
CA LEU A 251 9.31 -0.35 3.19
C LEU A 251 9.98 0.85 2.54
N VAL A 252 10.91 1.47 3.26
CA VAL A 252 11.77 2.52 2.74
C VAL A 252 13.20 2.33 3.22
N ASP A 253 14.18 2.61 2.34
CA ASP A 253 15.58 2.72 2.72
C ASP A 253 15.95 4.17 3.06
N ASP A 254 16.97 4.37 3.91
CA ASP A 254 17.49 5.70 4.27
C ASP A 254 18.65 6.16 3.38
N GLY A 255 19.00 5.38 2.35
CA GLY A 255 20.16 5.63 1.50
C GLY A 255 21.51 5.27 2.10
N ASN A 256 21.54 4.84 3.37
CA ASN A 256 22.73 4.41 4.11
C ASN A 256 22.76 2.89 4.35
N GLY A 257 21.82 2.16 3.74
CA GLY A 257 21.70 0.71 3.85
C GLY A 257 20.77 0.23 4.95
N ASN A 258 20.15 1.11 5.74
CA ASN A 258 19.13 0.74 6.68
C ASN A 258 17.75 0.78 6.02
N TRP A 259 16.89 -0.17 6.41
CA TRP A 259 15.51 -0.28 5.96
C TRP A 259 14.56 -0.09 7.13
N TYR A 260 13.50 0.63 6.87
CA TYR A 260 12.43 0.92 7.81
C TYR A 260 11.11 0.44 7.25
N MET A 261 10.23 0.00 8.14
CA MET A 261 8.89 -0.47 7.80
C MET A 261 7.86 0.43 8.47
N VAL A 262 6.91 0.95 7.69
CA VAL A 262 5.68 1.53 8.22
C VAL A 262 4.58 0.48 8.13
N VAL A 263 3.70 0.43 9.12
CA VAL A 263 2.62 -0.56 9.20
C VAL A 263 1.34 0.09 9.72
N LEU A 264 0.22 -0.45 9.30
CA LEU A 264 -1.05 -0.26 9.96
C LEU A 264 -1.07 -1.04 11.27
N ALA A 265 -1.61 -0.43 12.33
CA ALA A 265 -1.88 -1.11 13.59
C ALA A 265 -3.09 -0.50 14.31
N CYS A 266 -3.70 -1.25 15.22
CA CYS A 266 -4.82 -0.80 16.02
C CYS A 266 -4.43 -0.72 17.49
N ARG A 267 -4.99 0.25 18.21
CA ARG A 267 -4.96 0.32 19.69
C ARG A 267 -6.33 -0.08 20.23
N PRO A 268 -6.48 -1.22 20.90
CA PRO A 268 -7.74 -1.61 21.50
C PRO A 268 -8.16 -0.61 22.59
N ASN A 269 -9.43 -0.26 22.61
CA ASN A 269 -10.02 0.56 23.65
C ASN A 269 -11.36 -0.04 24.08
N GLN A 270 -11.50 -0.41 25.37
CA GLN A 270 -12.72 -1.01 25.95
C GLN A 270 -13.28 -2.20 25.13
N GLY A 271 -12.41 -3.06 24.59
CA GLY A 271 -12.79 -4.22 23.77
C GLY A 271 -13.05 -3.91 22.30
N TYR A 272 -12.96 -2.66 21.89
CA TYR A 272 -13.07 -2.26 20.48
C TYR A 272 -11.69 -2.06 19.87
N THR A 273 -11.55 -2.49 18.63
CA THR A 273 -10.39 -2.18 17.80
C THR A 273 -10.56 -0.77 17.24
N LEU A 274 -10.14 0.22 18.02
CA LEU A 274 -10.25 1.62 17.64
C LEU A 274 -8.89 2.18 17.25
N SER A 275 -8.90 3.09 16.32
CA SER A 275 -7.76 3.87 15.89
C SER A 275 -6.66 3.06 15.20
N LEU A 276 -6.42 3.42 14.00
CA LEU A 276 -5.30 2.97 13.20
C LEU A 276 -4.09 3.83 13.49
N ILE A 277 -2.97 3.18 13.72
CA ILE A 277 -1.71 3.79 14.10
C ILE A 277 -0.65 3.28 13.14
N HIS A 278 0.36 4.11 12.88
CA HIS A 278 1.50 3.70 12.10
C HIS A 278 2.75 3.67 12.95
N ILE A 279 3.48 2.63 12.79
CA ILE A 279 4.67 2.30 13.58
C ILE A 279 5.90 2.36 12.69
#